data_42055f3061b98707c02fc77b43fd1d80
#
_entry.id   42055f3061b98707c02fc77b43fd1d80
#
_cell.length_a   1.000
_cell.length_b   1.000
_cell.length_c   1.000
_cell.angle_alpha   90.00
_cell.angle_beta   90.00
_cell.angle_gamma   90.00
#
_symmetry.space_group_name_H-M   'P 1'
#
loop_
_entity.id
_entity.type
_entity.pdbx_description
1 polymer ?
#
loop_
_entity_poly.entity_id
_entity_poly.type
_entity_poly.pdbx_seq_one_letter_code
_entity_poly.pdbx_strand_id
1 'polypeptide(L)'
;TIGCDALIVNDYMITDLFSADVAAGKKSNEVMYLSSAELKAAGIDTVGQIEMYFHAYDSNWDNLFKNVYSKLETSEFANMDTTPNDEGQELYNANGVRIVGKTVDENSFWGTAILLYIENTSGQNVGINVDNMSINGYMMTPLFSTTVYDGKKSIDDITIMSSDLEANGITSVDQVELKFHIYNAESYDTIADSDAITFTAQ
;
A
#
# COMPACT_ATOMS: atom_id res chain seq x y z
N THR A 1 17.50 16.74 3.24
CA THR A 1 17.03 15.41 2.83
C THR A 1 16.00 15.53 1.72
N ILE A 2 16.03 14.64 0.74
CA ILE A 2 15.02 14.47 -0.31
C ILE A 2 14.41 13.09 -0.13
N GLY A 3 13.10 12.99 -0.12
CA GLY A 3 12.35 11.72 -0.05
C GLY A 3 11.31 11.63 -1.15
N CYS A 4 10.69 10.46 -1.28
CA CYS A 4 9.55 10.19 -2.16
C CYS A 4 8.31 10.00 -1.29
N ASP A 5 7.21 10.68 -1.62
CA ASP A 5 5.94 10.54 -0.90
C ASP A 5 5.07 9.43 -1.51
N ALA A 6 5.25 9.18 -2.81
CA ALA A 6 4.57 8.12 -3.51
C ALA A 6 5.37 7.69 -4.73
N LEU A 7 5.49 6.39 -4.91
CA LEU A 7 6.07 5.71 -6.07
C LEU A 7 4.98 4.87 -6.74
N ILE A 8 4.73 5.14 -8.01
CA ILE A 8 3.63 4.51 -8.76
C ILE A 8 4.20 3.91 -10.03
N VAL A 9 3.99 2.63 -10.25
CA VAL A 9 4.44 1.89 -11.43
C VAL A 9 3.23 1.30 -12.15
N ASN A 10 3.03 1.67 -13.42
CA ASN A 10 1.89 1.23 -14.22
C ASN A 10 0.54 1.40 -13.49
N ASP A 11 0.34 2.56 -12.84
CA ASP A 11 -0.82 2.92 -12.00
C ASP A 11 -0.97 2.16 -10.67
N TYR A 12 0.01 1.31 -10.29
CA TYR A 12 0.06 0.70 -8.96
C TYR A 12 1.02 1.45 -8.05
N MET A 13 0.54 1.86 -6.89
CA MET A 13 1.38 2.36 -5.81
C MET A 13 2.19 1.21 -5.25
N ILE A 14 3.49 1.45 -5.07
CA ILE A 14 4.46 0.50 -4.55
C ILE A 14 5.20 1.18 -3.41
N THR A 15 5.66 0.39 -2.45
CA THR A 15 6.50 0.89 -1.36
C THR A 15 7.76 1.55 -1.92
N ASP A 16 7.99 2.80 -1.53
CA ASP A 16 9.25 3.48 -1.79
C ASP A 16 10.12 3.46 -0.54
N LEU A 17 11.41 3.24 -0.74
CA LEU A 17 12.43 3.30 0.31
C LEU A 17 13.48 4.36 -0.02
N PHE A 18 13.11 5.37 -0.81
CA PHE A 18 14.03 6.40 -1.26
C PHE A 18 14.19 7.52 -0.24
N SER A 19 15.45 7.74 0.18
CA SER A 19 15.85 8.91 0.95
C SER A 19 17.28 9.26 0.61
N ALA A 20 17.56 10.54 0.36
CA ALA A 20 18.88 11.03 0.01
C ALA A 20 19.23 12.33 0.72
N ASP A 21 20.42 12.40 1.33
CA ASP A 21 20.95 13.61 1.92
C ASP A 21 21.91 14.30 0.96
N VAL A 22 21.59 15.51 0.55
CA VAL A 22 22.42 16.30 -0.35
C VAL A 22 22.80 17.62 0.34
N ALA A 23 24.09 17.82 0.61
CA ALA A 23 24.60 19.06 1.19
C ALA A 23 24.47 20.23 0.23
N ALA A 24 24.28 21.45 0.76
CA ALA A 24 24.15 22.66 -0.04
C ALA A 24 25.31 22.84 -1.04
N GLY A 25 24.98 23.12 -2.30
CA GLY A 25 25.94 23.25 -3.39
C GLY A 25 26.61 21.97 -3.87
N LYS A 26 26.11 20.80 -3.42
CA LYS A 26 26.59 19.47 -3.84
C LYS A 26 25.58 18.77 -4.75
N LYS A 27 26.05 17.68 -5.37
CA LYS A 27 25.25 16.77 -6.21
C LYS A 27 25.42 15.37 -5.67
N SER A 28 24.37 14.55 -5.80
CA SER A 28 24.39 13.11 -5.53
C SER A 28 23.81 12.36 -6.72
N ASN A 29 24.27 11.13 -6.93
CA ASN A 29 23.64 10.17 -7.83
C ASN A 29 23.07 9.06 -6.96
N GLU A 30 21.76 8.97 -6.92
CA GLU A 30 21.04 8.02 -6.08
C GLU A 30 20.27 7.01 -6.94
N VAL A 31 19.95 5.87 -6.33
CA VAL A 31 19.20 4.79 -6.97
C VAL A 31 17.92 4.56 -6.17
N MET A 32 16.80 4.61 -6.86
CA MET A 32 15.52 4.17 -6.33
C MET A 32 15.26 2.72 -6.75
N TYR A 33 14.95 1.86 -5.80
CA TYR A 33 14.68 0.45 -6.05
C TYR A 33 13.17 0.22 -6.12
N LEU A 34 12.75 -0.58 -7.11
CA LEU A 34 11.39 -1.09 -7.22
C LEU A 34 11.32 -2.47 -6.57
N SER A 35 10.35 -2.69 -5.70
CA SER A 35 10.14 -3.99 -5.06
C SER A 35 9.69 -5.04 -6.09
N SER A 36 10.53 -6.02 -6.37
CA SER A 36 10.18 -7.10 -7.31
C SER A 36 9.03 -7.97 -6.80
N ALA A 37 8.86 -8.08 -5.49
CA ALA A 37 7.75 -8.82 -4.89
C ALA A 37 6.41 -8.12 -5.13
N GLU A 38 6.36 -6.80 -4.92
CA GLU A 38 5.17 -5.99 -5.16
C GLU A 38 4.83 -5.89 -6.65
N LEU A 39 5.83 -5.70 -7.52
CA LEU A 39 5.61 -5.75 -8.98
C LEU A 39 4.99 -7.07 -9.41
N LYS A 40 5.51 -8.19 -8.89
CA LYS A 40 4.95 -9.52 -9.17
C LYS A 40 3.53 -9.67 -8.61
N ALA A 41 3.27 -9.21 -7.40
CA ALA A 41 1.95 -9.24 -6.79
C ALA A 41 0.93 -8.39 -7.56
N ALA A 42 1.37 -7.25 -8.12
CA ALA A 42 0.57 -6.41 -9.00
C ALA A 42 0.39 -6.99 -10.42
N GLY A 43 1.11 -8.06 -10.78
CA GLY A 43 1.10 -8.62 -12.13
C GLY A 43 1.89 -7.77 -13.14
N ILE A 44 2.83 -6.96 -12.67
CA ILE A 44 3.64 -6.08 -13.52
C ILE A 44 4.89 -6.82 -13.97
N ASP A 45 4.85 -7.40 -15.16
CA ASP A 45 6.01 -8.03 -15.80
C ASP A 45 6.88 -7.02 -16.56
N THR A 46 6.27 -5.94 -17.01
CA THR A 46 6.93 -4.91 -17.82
C THR A 46 6.62 -3.53 -17.28
N VAL A 47 7.66 -2.80 -16.88
CA VAL A 47 7.53 -1.42 -16.39
C VAL A 47 7.45 -0.46 -17.58
N GLY A 48 6.27 0.09 -17.81
CA GLY A 48 6.01 1.08 -18.87
C GLY A 48 6.10 2.51 -18.38
N GLN A 49 5.61 2.77 -17.15
CA GLN A 49 5.52 4.11 -16.57
C GLN A 49 5.90 4.08 -15.09
N ILE A 50 6.60 5.13 -14.67
CA ILE A 50 6.89 5.39 -13.25
C ILE A 50 6.47 6.83 -12.95
N GLU A 51 5.64 7.00 -11.94
CA GLU A 51 5.27 8.30 -11.40
C GLU A 51 5.82 8.42 -9.98
N MET A 52 6.30 9.60 -9.63
CA MET A 52 6.92 9.86 -8.34
C MET A 52 6.48 11.21 -7.81
N TYR A 53 6.26 11.29 -6.52
CA TYR A 53 5.99 12.52 -5.81
C TYR A 53 7.11 12.75 -4.80
N PHE A 54 7.83 13.84 -4.93
CA PHE A 54 8.99 14.14 -4.10
C PHE A 54 8.71 15.25 -3.09
N HIS A 55 9.33 15.13 -1.94
CA HIS A 55 9.46 16.20 -0.96
C HIS A 55 10.95 16.48 -0.65
N ALA A 56 11.23 17.63 -0.08
CA ALA A 56 12.51 17.91 0.56
C ALA A 56 12.34 18.79 1.79
N TYR A 57 13.17 18.55 2.79
CA TYR A 57 13.27 19.36 3.98
C TYR A 57 14.75 19.67 4.30
N ASP A 58 14.96 20.75 5.03
CA ASP A 58 16.29 21.16 5.49
C ASP A 58 16.68 20.47 6.82
N SER A 59 17.81 20.87 7.40
CA SER A 59 18.28 20.32 8.69
C SER A 59 17.42 20.70 9.88
N ASN A 60 16.51 21.66 9.75
CA ASN A 60 15.58 22.08 10.77
C ASN A 60 14.19 21.45 10.58
N TRP A 61 14.04 20.53 9.63
CA TRP A 61 12.79 19.91 9.21
C TRP A 61 11.80 20.87 8.54
N ASP A 62 12.29 22.04 8.09
CA ASP A 62 11.48 22.96 7.31
C ASP A 62 11.37 22.46 5.87
N ASN A 63 10.12 22.39 5.37
CA ASN A 63 9.90 21.93 4.01
C ASN A 63 10.43 22.91 2.99
N LEU A 64 11.30 22.46 2.09
CA LEU A 64 11.77 23.17 0.93
C LEU A 64 10.78 23.04 -0.25
N PHE A 65 10.21 21.86 -0.41
CA PHE A 65 9.10 21.57 -1.33
C PHE A 65 8.37 20.30 -0.92
N LYS A 66 7.13 20.14 -1.39
CA LYS A 66 6.26 18.96 -1.19
C LYS A 66 5.53 18.61 -2.46
N ASN A 67 5.19 17.34 -2.62
CA ASN A 67 4.35 16.81 -3.70
C ASN A 67 4.83 17.24 -5.10
N VAL A 68 6.14 17.27 -5.31
CA VAL A 68 6.68 17.58 -6.64
C VAL A 68 6.57 16.35 -7.53
N TYR A 69 5.62 16.41 -8.45
CA TYR A 69 5.32 15.33 -9.39
C TYR A 69 6.40 15.20 -10.47
N SER A 70 6.78 13.97 -10.75
CA SER A 70 7.66 13.59 -11.87
C SER A 70 7.14 12.31 -12.51
N LYS A 71 7.21 12.24 -13.84
CA LYS A 71 6.80 11.07 -14.62
C LYS A 71 7.93 10.64 -15.54
N LEU A 72 8.18 9.34 -15.58
CA LEU A 72 9.10 8.69 -16.48
C LEU A 72 8.35 7.64 -17.30
N GLU A 73 8.46 7.70 -18.62
CA GLU A 73 8.00 6.65 -19.52
C GLU A 73 9.21 5.88 -20.03
N THR A 74 9.11 4.56 -20.02
CA THR A 74 10.15 3.68 -20.59
C THR A 74 9.88 3.39 -22.06
N SER A 75 10.79 2.67 -22.74
CA SER A 75 10.56 2.16 -24.10
C SER A 75 9.35 1.22 -24.20
N GLU A 76 8.93 0.64 -23.06
CA GLU A 76 7.84 -0.32 -22.99
C GLU A 76 6.48 0.32 -22.64
N PHE A 77 6.39 1.65 -22.56
CA PHE A 77 5.15 2.36 -22.20
C PHE A 77 3.94 1.93 -23.05
N ALA A 78 4.15 1.76 -24.35
CA ALA A 78 3.07 1.35 -25.27
C ALA A 78 2.65 -0.13 -25.12
N ASN A 79 3.44 -0.94 -24.44
CA ASN A 79 3.24 -2.37 -24.25
C ASN A 79 2.88 -2.72 -22.79
N MET A 80 2.76 -1.73 -21.90
CA MET A 80 2.44 -2.01 -20.51
C MET A 80 1.02 -2.60 -20.39
N ASP A 81 0.88 -3.63 -19.57
CA ASP A 81 -0.42 -4.16 -19.19
C ASP A 81 -1.01 -3.28 -18.08
N THR A 82 -2.23 -2.84 -18.26
CA THR A 82 -3.01 -2.06 -17.29
C THR A 82 -4.20 -2.83 -16.74
N THR A 83 -4.33 -4.11 -17.09
CA THR A 83 -5.41 -4.99 -16.60
C THR A 83 -5.30 -5.11 -15.07
N PRO A 84 -6.38 -4.84 -14.32
CA PRO A 84 -6.34 -5.00 -12.88
C PRO A 84 -6.05 -6.46 -12.47
N ASN A 85 -5.11 -6.67 -11.55
CA ASN A 85 -4.89 -7.96 -10.90
C ASN A 85 -5.73 -8.02 -9.62
N ASP A 86 -7.05 -8.10 -9.79
CA ASP A 86 -8.06 -7.94 -8.74
C ASP A 86 -8.82 -9.23 -8.40
N GLU A 87 -8.28 -10.40 -8.77
CA GLU A 87 -8.84 -11.69 -8.37
C GLU A 87 -8.79 -11.85 -6.84
N GLY A 88 -9.89 -12.29 -6.24
CA GLY A 88 -10.00 -12.52 -4.81
C GLY A 88 -11.41 -12.32 -4.27
N GLN A 89 -11.53 -12.21 -2.95
CA GLN A 89 -12.77 -11.91 -2.26
C GLN A 89 -12.96 -10.40 -2.13
N GLU A 90 -14.03 -9.84 -2.68
CA GLU A 90 -14.37 -8.44 -2.46
C GLU A 90 -14.73 -8.21 -0.97
N LEU A 91 -13.96 -7.36 -0.30
CA LEU A 91 -14.11 -7.04 1.12
C LEU A 91 -14.86 -5.73 1.32
N TYR A 92 -14.64 -4.75 0.44
CA TYR A 92 -15.28 -3.43 0.49
C TYR A 92 -15.42 -2.86 -0.92
N ASN A 93 -16.56 -2.22 -1.20
CA ASN A 93 -16.77 -1.54 -2.47
C ASN A 93 -17.82 -0.44 -2.30
N ALA A 94 -17.39 0.74 -1.85
CA ALA A 94 -18.22 1.91 -1.71
C ALA A 94 -17.39 3.21 -1.71
N ASN A 95 -18.04 4.36 -1.88
CA ASN A 95 -17.42 5.69 -1.84
C ASN A 95 -16.24 5.86 -2.81
N GLY A 96 -16.20 5.11 -3.92
CA GLY A 96 -15.11 5.13 -4.87
C GLY A 96 -13.85 4.37 -4.43
N VAL A 97 -13.92 3.62 -3.33
CA VAL A 97 -12.85 2.75 -2.85
C VAL A 97 -13.29 1.29 -2.97
N ARG A 98 -12.44 0.44 -3.55
CA ARG A 98 -12.65 -0.99 -3.65
C ARG A 98 -11.47 -1.73 -3.04
N ILE A 99 -11.75 -2.71 -2.16
CA ILE A 99 -10.72 -3.53 -1.50
C ILE A 99 -11.05 -4.99 -1.73
N VAL A 100 -10.06 -5.76 -2.20
CA VAL A 100 -10.16 -7.20 -2.46
C VAL A 100 -9.09 -7.92 -1.67
N GLY A 101 -9.49 -8.90 -0.85
CA GLY A 101 -8.57 -9.85 -0.21
C GLY A 101 -8.14 -10.90 -1.21
N LYS A 102 -6.84 -11.02 -1.44
CA LYS A 102 -6.28 -11.92 -2.45
C LYS A 102 -5.90 -13.27 -1.86
N THR A 103 -4.88 -13.28 -1.03
CA THR A 103 -4.28 -14.50 -0.46
C THR A 103 -3.76 -14.23 0.95
N VAL A 104 -3.51 -15.33 1.69
CA VAL A 104 -2.78 -15.30 2.95
C VAL A 104 -1.40 -15.92 2.72
N ASP A 105 -0.34 -15.20 3.04
CA ASP A 105 1.04 -15.70 3.10
C ASP A 105 1.42 -15.92 4.57
N GLU A 106 1.36 -17.17 5.01
CA GLU A 106 1.73 -17.56 6.38
C GLU A 106 3.25 -17.58 6.62
N ASN A 107 4.04 -17.37 5.58
CA ASN A 107 5.51 -17.41 5.62
C ASN A 107 6.15 -16.07 5.28
N SER A 108 5.42 -14.96 5.46
CA SER A 108 5.98 -13.64 5.24
C SER A 108 7.09 -13.33 6.25
N PHE A 109 7.95 -12.36 5.95
CA PHE A 109 9.15 -12.07 6.75
C PHE A 109 8.84 -11.73 8.22
N TRP A 110 7.73 -11.04 8.49
CA TRP A 110 7.35 -10.61 9.84
C TRP A 110 6.32 -11.52 10.52
N GLY A 111 5.70 -12.43 9.79
CA GLY A 111 4.64 -13.30 10.29
C GLY A 111 3.68 -13.73 9.18
N THR A 112 2.38 -13.54 9.39
CA THR A 112 1.38 -13.79 8.37
C THR A 112 0.98 -12.47 7.70
N ALA A 113 0.93 -12.46 6.37
CA ALA A 113 0.51 -11.33 5.57
C ALA A 113 -0.79 -11.66 4.83
N ILE A 114 -1.79 -10.78 4.91
CA ILE A 114 -3.02 -10.86 4.12
C ILE A 114 -2.90 -9.86 2.99
N LEU A 115 -2.68 -10.36 1.78
CA LEU A 115 -2.48 -9.54 0.60
C LEU A 115 -3.79 -8.92 0.13
N LEU A 116 -3.79 -7.63 -0.09
CA LEU A 116 -4.91 -6.85 -0.58
C LEU A 116 -4.61 -6.24 -1.95
N TYR A 117 -5.64 -6.20 -2.80
CA TYR A 117 -5.73 -5.26 -3.90
C TYR A 117 -6.63 -4.11 -3.48
N ILE A 118 -6.20 -2.89 -3.73
CA ILE A 118 -6.95 -1.68 -3.40
C ILE A 118 -7.02 -0.79 -4.64
N GLU A 119 -8.21 -0.25 -4.94
CA GLU A 119 -8.43 0.71 -6.01
C GLU A 119 -9.14 1.94 -5.45
N ASN A 120 -8.65 3.12 -5.80
CA ASN A 120 -9.24 4.37 -5.38
C ASN A 120 -9.67 5.20 -6.61
N THR A 121 -10.96 5.48 -6.71
CA THR A 121 -11.60 6.34 -7.73
C THR A 121 -12.50 7.39 -7.07
N SER A 122 -12.21 7.74 -5.81
CA SER A 122 -13.07 8.59 -4.97
C SER A 122 -12.97 10.10 -5.27
N GLY A 123 -12.03 10.52 -6.13
CA GLY A 123 -11.74 11.92 -6.40
C GLY A 123 -10.82 12.59 -5.37
N GLN A 124 -10.26 11.82 -4.43
CA GLN A 124 -9.34 12.31 -3.40
C GLN A 124 -8.36 11.20 -2.97
N ASN A 125 -7.22 11.58 -2.41
CA ASN A 125 -6.31 10.61 -1.81
C ASN A 125 -6.93 10.06 -0.52
N VAL A 126 -6.92 8.73 -0.36
CA VAL A 126 -7.52 8.06 0.79
C VAL A 126 -6.48 7.37 1.64
N GLY A 127 -6.60 7.52 2.96
CA GLY A 127 -5.93 6.69 3.94
C GLY A 127 -6.84 5.52 4.34
N ILE A 128 -6.27 4.35 4.58
CA ILE A 128 -7.01 3.16 4.97
C ILE A 128 -6.27 2.50 6.14
N ASN A 129 -6.99 2.28 7.24
CA ASN A 129 -6.53 1.53 8.39
C ASN A 129 -7.43 0.31 8.62
N VAL A 130 -6.93 -0.65 9.38
CA VAL A 130 -7.71 -1.80 9.86
C VAL A 130 -7.99 -1.66 11.35
N ASP A 131 -9.27 -1.77 11.69
CA ASP A 131 -9.75 -1.71 13.05
C ASP A 131 -10.39 -3.05 13.48
N ASN A 132 -10.33 -3.34 14.77
CA ASN A 132 -11.05 -4.47 15.39
C ASN A 132 -10.82 -5.83 14.69
N MET A 133 -9.56 -6.11 14.33
CA MET A 133 -9.22 -7.37 13.67
C MET A 133 -9.23 -8.55 14.65
N SER A 134 -9.75 -9.69 14.20
CA SER A 134 -9.58 -10.97 14.88
C SER A 134 -9.19 -12.06 13.89
N ILE A 135 -8.44 -13.07 14.37
CA ILE A 135 -8.09 -14.28 13.63
C ILE A 135 -8.56 -15.47 14.44
N ASN A 136 -9.36 -16.32 13.81
CA ASN A 136 -9.97 -17.51 14.46
C ASN A 136 -10.64 -17.16 15.81
N GLY A 137 -11.23 -15.95 15.91
CA GLY A 137 -11.89 -15.44 17.10
C GLY A 137 -10.99 -14.77 18.15
N TYR A 138 -9.67 -14.70 17.93
CA TYR A 138 -8.74 -13.99 18.82
C TYR A 138 -8.45 -12.59 18.29
N MET A 139 -8.60 -11.58 19.15
CA MET A 139 -8.26 -10.18 18.79
C MET A 139 -6.78 -10.05 18.48
N MET A 140 -6.46 -9.38 17.36
CA MET A 140 -5.10 -9.12 16.88
C MET A 140 -4.85 -7.62 16.75
N THR A 141 -3.57 -7.26 16.79
CA THR A 141 -3.11 -5.90 16.47
C THR A 141 -2.36 -5.94 15.14
N PRO A 142 -3.04 -5.72 14.00
CA PRO A 142 -2.39 -5.76 12.70
C PRO A 142 -1.47 -4.55 12.50
N LEU A 143 -0.42 -4.74 11.73
CA LEU A 143 0.37 -3.67 11.17
C LEU A 143 -0.19 -3.38 9.77
N PHE A 144 -0.99 -2.33 9.66
CA PHE A 144 -1.54 -1.88 8.39
C PHE A 144 -1.95 -0.42 8.47
N SER A 145 -1.41 0.36 7.59
CA SER A 145 -1.85 1.72 7.29
C SER A 145 -1.33 2.06 5.90
N THR A 146 -2.22 2.37 4.99
CA THR A 146 -1.85 2.69 3.61
C THR A 146 -2.53 3.96 3.13
N THR A 147 -1.92 4.61 2.14
CA THR A 147 -2.52 5.73 1.41
C THR A 147 -2.58 5.35 -0.07
N VAL A 148 -3.75 5.47 -0.67
CA VAL A 148 -3.95 5.23 -2.11
C VAL A 148 -4.40 6.52 -2.78
N TYR A 149 -3.62 6.99 -3.76
CA TYR A 149 -3.91 8.21 -4.50
C TYR A 149 -5.11 8.03 -5.43
N ASP A 150 -5.81 9.12 -5.70
CA ASP A 150 -6.96 9.10 -6.62
C ASP A 150 -6.58 8.62 -8.01
N GLY A 151 -7.41 7.75 -8.58
CA GLY A 151 -7.18 7.10 -9.87
C GLY A 151 -6.10 6.03 -9.86
N LYS A 152 -5.59 5.63 -8.67
CA LYS A 152 -4.51 4.63 -8.54
C LYS A 152 -4.97 3.36 -7.86
N LYS A 153 -4.15 2.32 -8.03
CA LYS A 153 -4.28 1.01 -7.40
C LYS A 153 -3.13 0.80 -6.42
N SER A 154 -3.30 -0.11 -5.48
CA SER A 154 -2.22 -0.59 -4.61
C SER A 154 -2.32 -2.09 -4.43
N ILE A 155 -1.17 -2.74 -4.29
CA ILE A 155 -1.06 -4.05 -3.67
C ILE A 155 -0.37 -3.81 -2.33
N ASP A 156 -1.05 -4.19 -1.27
CA ASP A 156 -0.57 -3.95 0.09
C ASP A 156 -0.89 -5.15 0.97
N ASP A 157 -0.30 -5.23 2.16
CA ASP A 157 -0.54 -6.35 3.05
C ASP A 157 -0.86 -5.93 4.48
N ILE A 158 -1.82 -6.63 5.09
CA ILE A 158 -2.07 -6.57 6.52
C ILE A 158 -1.14 -7.57 7.18
N THR A 159 -0.11 -7.10 7.86
CA THR A 159 0.84 -7.97 8.57
C THR A 159 0.40 -8.25 10.00
N ILE A 160 0.41 -9.53 10.38
CA ILE A 160 0.22 -10.02 11.75
C ILE A 160 1.51 -10.65 12.22
N MET A 161 2.06 -10.15 13.33
CA MET A 161 3.33 -10.63 13.86
C MET A 161 3.24 -12.10 14.32
N SER A 162 4.26 -12.89 14.00
CA SER A 162 4.33 -14.30 14.45
C SER A 162 4.16 -14.44 15.96
N SER A 163 4.74 -13.53 16.74
CA SER A 163 4.62 -13.53 18.20
C SER A 163 3.18 -13.46 18.70
N ASP A 164 2.31 -12.73 17.98
CA ASP A 164 0.91 -12.56 18.37
C ASP A 164 0.09 -13.82 18.06
N LEU A 165 0.40 -14.49 16.95
CA LEU A 165 -0.20 -15.78 16.60
C LEU A 165 0.23 -16.87 17.59
N GLU A 166 1.53 -16.97 17.89
CA GLU A 166 2.09 -17.92 18.85
C GLU A 166 1.52 -17.72 20.25
N ALA A 167 1.39 -16.48 20.72
CA ALA A 167 0.84 -16.16 22.04
C ALA A 167 -0.61 -16.64 22.21
N ASN A 168 -1.37 -16.74 21.11
CA ASN A 168 -2.75 -17.22 21.08
C ASN A 168 -2.86 -18.68 20.62
N GLY A 169 -1.74 -19.36 20.36
CA GLY A 169 -1.72 -20.76 19.92
C GLY A 169 -2.28 -20.97 18.51
N ILE A 170 -2.25 -19.92 17.67
CA ILE A 170 -2.76 -19.97 16.29
C ILE A 170 -1.65 -20.51 15.40
N THR A 171 -1.91 -21.61 14.72
CA THR A 171 -0.98 -22.29 13.82
C THR A 171 -1.40 -22.22 12.34
N SER A 172 -2.62 -21.75 12.06
CA SER A 172 -3.14 -21.49 10.72
C SER A 172 -4.14 -20.33 10.78
N VAL A 173 -4.26 -19.58 9.70
CA VAL A 173 -5.24 -18.51 9.56
C VAL A 173 -6.41 -19.02 8.73
N ASP A 174 -7.49 -19.41 9.39
CA ASP A 174 -8.68 -19.97 8.74
C ASP A 174 -9.74 -18.90 8.49
N GLN A 175 -9.96 -18.02 9.46
CA GLN A 175 -10.96 -16.95 9.40
C GLN A 175 -10.38 -15.65 9.96
N VAL A 176 -10.57 -14.58 9.20
CA VAL A 176 -10.22 -13.22 9.59
C VAL A 176 -11.49 -12.39 9.66
N GLU A 177 -11.72 -11.68 10.76
CA GLU A 177 -12.74 -10.65 10.86
C GLU A 177 -12.04 -9.31 11.08
N LEU A 178 -12.46 -8.27 10.37
CA LEU A 178 -11.88 -6.93 10.47
C LEU A 178 -12.89 -5.85 10.06
N LYS A 179 -12.52 -4.61 10.31
CA LYS A 179 -13.19 -3.40 9.77
C LYS A 179 -12.16 -2.51 9.13
N PHE A 180 -12.55 -1.86 8.03
CA PHE A 180 -11.75 -0.78 7.46
C PHE A 180 -12.24 0.57 7.97
N HIS A 181 -11.29 1.42 8.36
CA HIS A 181 -11.46 2.84 8.57
C HIS A 181 -10.85 3.58 7.38
N ILE A 182 -11.67 4.29 6.62
CA ILE A 182 -11.29 5.00 5.39
C ILE A 182 -11.45 6.49 5.62
N TYR A 183 -10.42 7.26 5.35
CA TYR A 183 -10.39 8.70 5.62
C TYR A 183 -9.68 9.45 4.48
N ASN A 184 -9.92 10.77 4.38
CA ASN A 184 -9.15 11.63 3.47
C ASN A 184 -7.71 11.75 3.97
N ALA A 185 -6.74 11.41 3.14
CA ALA A 185 -5.32 11.37 3.53
C ALA A 185 -4.72 12.74 3.88
N GLU A 186 -5.36 13.84 3.47
CA GLU A 186 -4.87 15.20 3.72
C GLU A 186 -5.53 15.86 4.94
N SER A 187 -6.86 15.74 5.06
CA SER A 187 -7.64 16.36 6.14
C SER A 187 -7.84 15.45 7.34
N TYR A 188 -7.65 14.14 7.17
CA TYR A 188 -7.98 13.10 8.14
C TYR A 188 -9.48 12.97 8.47
N ASP A 189 -10.35 13.58 7.66
CA ASP A 189 -11.79 13.44 7.82
C ASP A 189 -12.22 12.01 7.42
N THR A 190 -13.02 11.38 8.26
CA THR A 190 -13.57 10.06 8.00
C THR A 190 -14.47 10.09 6.76
N ILE A 191 -14.19 9.21 5.79
CA ILE A 191 -15.03 8.96 4.62
C ILE A 191 -16.01 7.84 4.92
N ALA A 192 -15.51 6.75 5.50
CA ALA A 192 -16.32 5.60 5.87
C ALA A 192 -15.66 4.73 6.93
N ASP A 193 -16.50 4.11 7.76
CA ASP A 193 -16.16 2.94 8.57
C ASP A 193 -16.94 1.76 8.02
N SER A 194 -16.28 0.66 7.67
CA SER A 194 -16.97 -0.52 7.17
C SER A 194 -17.74 -1.24 8.28
N ASP A 195 -18.76 -2.00 7.91
CA ASP A 195 -19.26 -3.06 8.77
C ASP A 195 -18.18 -4.11 9.02
N ALA A 196 -18.43 -5.03 9.96
CA ALA A 196 -17.54 -6.18 10.17
C ALA A 196 -17.52 -7.07 8.91
N ILE A 197 -16.32 -7.36 8.44
CA ILE A 197 -16.07 -8.13 7.22
C ILE A 197 -15.41 -9.44 7.63
N THR A 198 -15.85 -10.54 7.02
CA THR A 198 -15.18 -11.84 7.17
C THR A 198 -14.44 -12.18 5.90
N PHE A 199 -13.15 -12.46 6.03
CA PHE A 199 -12.30 -13.00 4.99
C PHE A 199 -11.91 -14.43 5.34
N THR A 200 -12.09 -15.36 4.41
CA THR A 200 -11.69 -16.76 4.57
C THR A 200 -10.44 -16.99 3.74
N ALA A 201 -9.38 -17.45 4.37
CA ALA A 201 -8.14 -17.81 3.69
C ALA A 201 -8.40 -18.90 2.63
N GLN A 202 -7.89 -18.70 1.42
CA GLN A 202 -7.98 -19.66 0.31
C GLN A 202 -6.58 -20.14 -0.05
#